data_5001d23e85631702a2c8def5014ec6c4
#
_entry.id   5001d23e85631702a2c8def5014ec6c4
#
_cell.length_a   1.000
_cell.length_b   1.000
_cell.length_c   1.000
_cell.angle_alpha   90.00
_cell.angle_beta   90.00
_cell.angle_gamma   90.00
#
_symmetry.space_group_name_H-M   'P 1'
#
loop_
_entity.id
_entity.type
_entity.pdbx_description
1 polymer ?
#
loop_
_entity_poly.entity_id
_entity_poly.type
_entity_poly.pdbx_seq_one_letter_code
_entity_poly.pdbx_strand_id
1 'polypeptide(L)'
;MKRYVTDTQCLLWHMAQDRHLPKAAKSVFAASETGRVQILVPSMVLVETVFLLQRQRIKQATLDQLLQLSEDPAASICVVPLDMNVVQAVADFGPASVPELADRIIAATARALGLPLLTTDPAIAKSGLVEVIG
;
A
#
# COMPACT_ATOMS: atom_id res chain seq x y z
N MET A 1 -12.66 13.25 5.70
CA MET A 1 -11.96 12.84 4.47
C MET A 1 -11.71 11.34 4.52
N LYS A 2 -12.07 10.63 3.46
CA LYS A 2 -11.79 9.20 3.38
C LYS A 2 -10.31 8.94 3.16
N ARG A 3 -9.81 7.89 3.80
CA ARG A 3 -8.40 7.50 3.73
C ARG A 3 -8.29 6.03 3.33
N TYR A 4 -7.24 5.70 2.61
CA TYR A 4 -6.96 4.35 2.11
C TYR A 4 -5.48 4.04 2.29
N VAL A 5 -5.18 2.77 2.47
CA VAL A 5 -3.79 2.29 2.43
C VAL A 5 -3.57 1.64 1.06
N THR A 6 -2.40 1.77 0.47
CA THR A 6 -2.08 1.11 -0.80
C THR A 6 -1.02 0.04 -0.61
N ASP A 7 -1.10 -1.05 -1.39
CA ASP A 7 -0.01 -2.00 -1.50
C ASP A 7 1.01 -1.53 -2.55
N THR A 8 2.09 -2.29 -2.68
CA THR A 8 3.18 -1.94 -3.61
C THR A 8 2.72 -1.96 -5.06
N GLN A 9 2.02 -3.02 -5.46
CA GLN A 9 1.66 -3.21 -6.86
C GLN A 9 0.68 -2.16 -7.36
N CYS A 10 -0.35 -1.82 -6.57
CA CYS A 10 -1.31 -0.79 -6.95
C CYS A 10 -0.63 0.57 -7.09
N LEU A 11 0.27 0.92 -6.17
CA LEU A 11 1.01 2.18 -6.26
C LEU A 11 1.89 2.23 -7.51
N LEU A 12 2.62 1.16 -7.79
CA LEU A 12 3.49 1.10 -8.98
C LEU A 12 2.67 1.16 -10.27
N TRP A 13 1.53 0.47 -10.33
CA TRP A 13 0.63 0.57 -11.48
C TRP A 13 0.09 1.98 -11.67
N HIS A 14 -0.28 2.65 -10.57
CA HIS A 14 -0.72 4.04 -10.64
C HIS A 14 0.37 4.95 -11.21
N MET A 15 1.61 4.83 -10.71
CA MET A 15 2.72 5.66 -11.17
C MET A 15 3.03 5.43 -12.65
N ALA A 16 2.91 4.19 -13.12
CA ALA A 16 3.16 3.84 -14.51
C ALA A 16 1.93 4.07 -15.42
N GLN A 17 0.80 4.48 -14.86
CA GLN A 17 -0.48 4.56 -15.57
C GLN A 17 -0.82 3.23 -16.27
N ASP A 18 -0.55 2.13 -15.56
CA ASP A 18 -0.73 0.78 -16.07
C ASP A 18 -2.20 0.40 -16.08
N ARG A 19 -2.64 -0.21 -17.18
CA ARG A 19 -4.02 -0.66 -17.36
C ARG A 19 -4.45 -1.78 -16.40
N HIS A 20 -3.49 -2.46 -15.76
CA HIS A 20 -3.78 -3.51 -14.79
C HIS A 20 -4.34 -2.98 -13.47
N LEU A 21 -4.18 -1.67 -13.21
CA LEU A 21 -4.76 -1.07 -12.00
C LEU A 21 -6.28 -1.17 -12.08
N PRO A 22 -6.94 -1.84 -11.10
CA PRO A 22 -8.40 -1.99 -11.12
C PRO A 22 -9.10 -0.63 -11.10
N LYS A 23 -10.27 -0.56 -11.72
CA LYS A 23 -11.05 0.67 -11.83
C LYS A 23 -11.34 1.30 -10.46
N ALA A 24 -11.70 0.50 -9.48
CA ALA A 24 -12.00 1.00 -8.14
C ALA A 24 -10.78 1.67 -7.50
N ALA A 25 -9.61 1.04 -7.60
CA ALA A 25 -8.36 1.61 -7.10
C ALA A 25 -7.97 2.87 -7.89
N LYS A 26 -8.12 2.84 -9.22
CA LYS A 26 -7.83 4.00 -10.07
C LYS A 26 -8.67 5.21 -9.67
N SER A 27 -9.94 5.00 -9.34
CA SER A 27 -10.82 6.08 -8.90
C SER A 27 -10.34 6.70 -7.58
N VAL A 28 -9.83 5.88 -6.66
CA VAL A 28 -9.28 6.37 -5.39
C VAL A 28 -8.03 7.21 -5.64
N PHE A 29 -7.11 6.75 -6.48
CA PHE A 29 -5.91 7.54 -6.82
C PHE A 29 -6.28 8.87 -7.48
N ALA A 30 -7.25 8.86 -8.41
CA ALA A 30 -7.72 10.09 -9.05
C ALA A 30 -8.31 11.07 -8.02
N ALA A 31 -9.07 10.56 -7.06
CA ALA A 31 -9.63 11.40 -6.00
C ALA A 31 -8.54 11.98 -5.09
N SER A 32 -7.44 11.27 -4.88
CA SER A 32 -6.31 11.78 -4.08
C SER A 32 -5.63 12.96 -4.77
N GLU A 33 -5.56 12.95 -6.09
CA GLU A 33 -4.96 14.04 -6.86
C GLU A 33 -5.73 15.36 -6.72
N THR A 34 -7.02 15.28 -6.44
CA THR A 34 -7.86 16.48 -6.21
C THR A 34 -8.06 16.78 -4.73
N GLY A 35 -7.36 16.09 -3.85
CA GLY A 35 -7.43 16.32 -2.39
C GLY A 35 -8.70 15.81 -1.71
N ARG A 36 -9.52 15.01 -2.41
CA ARG A 36 -10.78 14.50 -1.85
C ARG A 36 -10.61 13.29 -0.94
N VAL A 37 -9.53 12.54 -1.14
CA VAL A 37 -9.16 11.40 -0.30
C VAL A 37 -7.67 11.44 -0.01
N GLN A 38 -7.25 10.71 0.99
CA GLN A 38 -5.84 10.54 1.31
C GLN A 38 -5.42 9.08 1.11
N ILE A 39 -4.24 8.88 0.52
CA ILE A 39 -3.64 7.55 0.37
C ILE A 39 -2.41 7.47 1.28
N LEU A 40 -2.38 6.44 2.11
CA LEU A 40 -1.28 6.18 3.02
C LEU A 40 -0.43 5.05 2.44
N VAL A 41 0.88 5.30 2.35
CA VAL A 41 1.85 4.35 1.80
C VAL A 41 2.64 3.75 2.97
N PRO A 42 2.42 2.46 3.29
CA PRO A 42 3.25 1.81 4.30
C PRO A 42 4.73 1.90 3.95
N SER A 43 5.59 2.15 4.93
CA SER A 43 7.04 2.16 4.69
C SER A 43 7.54 0.84 4.12
N MET A 44 6.86 -0.28 4.40
CA MET A 44 7.18 -1.58 3.81
C MET A 44 7.07 -1.56 2.28
N VAL A 45 6.18 -0.75 1.71
CA VAL A 45 6.09 -0.57 0.25
C VAL A 45 7.42 -0.04 -0.30
N LEU A 46 8.03 0.91 0.39
CA LEU A 46 9.32 1.47 -0.03
C LEU A 46 10.43 0.42 0.06
N VAL A 47 10.44 -0.39 1.12
CA VAL A 47 11.40 -1.49 1.28
C VAL A 47 11.27 -2.49 0.13
N GLU A 48 10.04 -2.89 -0.18
CA GLU A 48 9.75 -3.82 -1.26
C GLU A 48 10.18 -3.26 -2.61
N THR A 49 9.99 -1.96 -2.82
CA THR A 49 10.40 -1.28 -4.05
C THR A 49 11.93 -1.29 -4.20
N VAL A 50 12.67 -1.11 -3.10
CA VAL A 50 14.14 -1.26 -3.12
C VAL A 50 14.52 -2.66 -3.60
N PHE A 51 13.87 -3.70 -3.08
CA PHE A 51 14.15 -5.09 -3.50
C PHE A 51 13.81 -5.32 -4.97
N LEU A 52 12.70 -4.73 -5.47
CA LEU A 52 12.34 -4.84 -6.88
C LEU A 52 13.40 -4.19 -7.79
N LEU A 53 13.95 -3.03 -7.38
CA LEU A 53 15.04 -2.41 -8.12
C LEU A 53 16.29 -3.31 -8.14
N GLN A 54 16.65 -3.90 -7.00
CA GLN A 54 17.80 -4.79 -6.89
C GLN A 54 17.67 -6.04 -7.76
N ARG A 55 16.41 -6.44 -8.03
CA ARG A 55 16.09 -7.54 -8.97
C ARG A 55 15.86 -7.05 -10.39
N GLN A 56 16.17 -5.80 -10.69
CA GLN A 56 16.03 -5.19 -12.01
C GLN A 56 14.58 -5.24 -12.55
N ARG A 57 13.59 -5.17 -11.65
CA ARG A 57 12.18 -5.23 -12.04
C ARG A 57 11.53 -3.85 -12.17
N ILE A 58 12.19 -2.80 -11.70
CA ILE A 58 11.75 -1.42 -11.84
C ILE A 58 12.97 -0.55 -12.16
N LYS A 59 12.69 0.69 -12.58
CA LYS A 59 13.73 1.66 -12.90
C LYS A 59 14.14 2.44 -11.65
N GLN A 60 15.39 2.91 -11.61
CA GLN A 60 15.89 3.77 -10.55
C GLN A 60 15.00 5.02 -10.35
N ALA A 61 14.53 5.61 -11.46
CA ALA A 61 13.67 6.81 -11.40
C ALA A 61 12.39 6.54 -10.61
N THR A 62 11.83 5.34 -10.70
CA THR A 62 10.62 4.97 -9.95
C THR A 62 10.90 4.96 -8.45
N LEU A 63 11.99 4.34 -8.03
CA LEU A 63 12.39 4.35 -6.62
C LEU A 63 12.66 5.77 -6.13
N ASP A 64 13.36 6.58 -6.93
CA ASP A 64 13.67 7.96 -6.56
C ASP A 64 12.39 8.76 -6.30
N GLN A 65 11.36 8.58 -7.12
CA GLN A 65 10.06 9.23 -6.90
C GLN A 65 9.42 8.79 -5.59
N LEU A 66 9.46 7.49 -5.29
CA LEU A 66 8.87 6.96 -4.06
C LEU A 66 9.60 7.46 -2.82
N LEU A 67 10.92 7.57 -2.87
CA LEU A 67 11.72 8.06 -1.74
C LEU A 67 11.49 9.56 -1.46
N GLN A 68 10.87 10.28 -2.39
CA GLN A 68 10.51 11.69 -2.21
C GLN A 68 9.09 11.89 -1.71
N LEU A 69 8.33 10.82 -1.48
CA LEU A 69 6.98 10.94 -0.92
C LEU A 69 7.04 11.56 0.47
N SER A 70 6.04 12.40 0.76
CA SER A 70 5.97 13.14 2.01
C SER A 70 5.61 12.22 3.18
N GLU A 71 6.17 12.53 4.36
CA GLU A 71 5.74 11.95 5.63
C GLU A 71 4.75 12.89 6.36
N ASP A 72 4.45 14.04 5.78
CA ASP A 72 3.50 15.00 6.37
C ASP A 72 2.09 14.39 6.35
N PRO A 73 1.45 14.27 7.51
CA PRO A 73 0.09 13.72 7.59
C PRO A 73 -0.96 14.50 6.81
N ALA A 74 -0.65 15.73 6.40
CA ALA A 74 -1.55 16.56 5.59
C ALA A 74 -1.43 16.29 4.09
N ALA A 75 -0.39 15.58 3.64
CA ALA A 75 -0.21 15.29 2.22
C ALA A 75 -1.25 14.32 1.72
N SER A 76 -1.71 14.50 0.47
CA SER A 76 -2.71 13.61 -0.14
C SER A 76 -2.19 12.19 -0.38
N ILE A 77 -0.88 12.02 -0.54
CA ILE A 77 -0.20 10.73 -0.51
C ILE A 77 0.94 10.88 0.48
N CYS A 78 0.91 10.11 1.56
CA CYS A 78 1.95 10.19 2.58
C CYS A 78 2.41 8.82 3.05
N VAL A 79 3.68 8.75 3.44
CA VAL A 79 4.29 7.53 3.98
C VAL A 79 3.94 7.40 5.44
N VAL A 80 3.59 6.19 5.88
CA VAL A 80 3.33 5.88 7.28
C VAL A 80 4.31 4.82 7.78
N PRO A 81 4.80 4.96 9.02
CA PRO A 81 5.84 4.07 9.53
C PRO A 81 5.30 2.71 9.92
N LEU A 82 6.21 1.73 9.94
CA LEU A 82 5.97 0.43 10.58
C LEU A 82 6.22 0.61 12.07
N ASP A 83 5.16 0.92 12.82
CA ASP A 83 5.24 1.15 14.26
C ASP A 83 4.77 -0.07 15.07
N MET A 84 4.71 0.07 16.39
CA MET A 84 4.30 -1.04 17.26
C MET A 84 2.85 -1.48 17.03
N ASN A 85 1.98 -0.56 16.65
CA ASN A 85 0.58 -0.92 16.33
C ASN A 85 0.53 -1.85 15.12
N VAL A 86 1.35 -1.59 14.11
CA VAL A 86 1.46 -2.45 12.93
C VAL A 86 2.03 -3.82 13.32
N VAL A 87 3.09 -3.84 14.16
CA VAL A 87 3.69 -5.10 14.64
C VAL A 87 2.64 -5.95 15.35
N GLN A 88 1.84 -5.35 16.22
CA GLN A 88 0.78 -6.06 16.94
C GLN A 88 -0.29 -6.60 15.97
N ALA A 89 -0.65 -5.82 14.94
CA ALA A 89 -1.63 -6.26 13.95
C ALA A 89 -1.11 -7.41 13.09
N VAL A 90 0.21 -7.53 12.87
CA VAL A 90 0.79 -8.67 12.16
C VAL A 90 0.40 -10.00 12.83
N ALA A 91 0.32 -10.01 14.16
CA ALA A 91 -0.04 -11.20 14.92
C ALA A 91 -1.47 -11.69 14.65
N ASP A 92 -2.35 -10.84 14.15
CA ASP A 92 -3.73 -11.21 13.80
C ASP A 92 -3.79 -12.08 12.54
N PHE A 93 -2.75 -12.06 11.72
CA PHE A 93 -2.67 -12.85 10.49
C PHE A 93 -1.98 -14.18 10.80
N GLY A 94 -2.68 -15.29 10.60
CA GLY A 94 -2.08 -16.60 10.74
C GLY A 94 -0.98 -16.84 9.70
N PRO A 95 -0.02 -17.74 9.98
CA PRO A 95 1.14 -17.93 9.08
C PRO A 95 0.76 -18.44 7.69
N ALA A 96 -0.41 -19.05 7.53
CA ALA A 96 -0.88 -19.58 6.26
C ALA A 96 -1.84 -18.64 5.54
N SER A 97 -2.35 -17.58 6.19
CA SER A 97 -3.40 -16.73 5.59
C SER A 97 -2.83 -15.72 4.58
N VAL A 98 -1.72 -15.09 4.92
CA VAL A 98 -1.00 -14.17 4.01
C VAL A 98 0.48 -14.55 4.11
N PRO A 99 0.98 -15.47 3.26
CA PRO A 99 2.29 -16.08 3.45
C PRO A 99 3.47 -15.15 3.17
N GLU A 100 3.33 -14.20 2.24
CA GLU A 100 4.41 -13.26 1.91
C GLU A 100 4.58 -12.23 3.02
N LEU A 101 5.82 -12.08 3.51
CA LEU A 101 6.11 -11.17 4.63
C LEU A 101 5.71 -9.72 4.33
N ALA A 102 6.09 -9.21 3.16
CA ALA A 102 5.78 -7.83 2.78
C ALA A 102 4.28 -7.60 2.71
N ASP A 103 3.54 -8.51 2.07
CA ASP A 103 2.08 -8.41 1.95
C ASP A 103 1.41 -8.44 3.32
N ARG A 104 1.91 -9.27 4.24
CA ARG A 104 1.37 -9.36 5.59
C ARG A 104 1.58 -8.07 6.37
N ILE A 105 2.75 -7.45 6.25
CA ILE A 105 3.04 -6.19 6.93
C ILE A 105 2.19 -5.05 6.35
N ILE A 106 2.02 -5.03 5.03
CA ILE A 106 1.17 -4.03 4.36
C ILE A 106 -0.28 -4.19 4.82
N ALA A 107 -0.81 -5.41 4.82
CA ALA A 107 -2.16 -5.68 5.29
C ALA A 107 -2.32 -5.33 6.78
N ALA A 108 -1.31 -5.62 7.59
CA ALA A 108 -1.31 -5.26 9.01
C ALA A 108 -1.32 -3.74 9.22
N THR A 109 -0.68 -2.99 8.34
CA THR A 109 -0.71 -1.52 8.39
C THR A 109 -2.14 -1.02 8.20
N ALA A 110 -2.85 -1.53 7.19
CA ALA A 110 -4.24 -1.17 6.96
C ALA A 110 -5.14 -1.57 8.14
N ARG A 111 -4.92 -2.76 8.68
CA ARG A 111 -5.67 -3.23 9.84
C ARG A 111 -5.43 -2.38 11.08
N ALA A 112 -4.20 -2.04 11.38
CA ALA A 112 -3.84 -1.20 12.52
C ALA A 112 -4.48 0.18 12.43
N LEU A 113 -4.60 0.72 11.23
CA LEU A 113 -5.21 2.03 10.98
C LEU A 113 -6.74 1.95 10.84
N GLY A 114 -7.30 0.75 10.71
CA GLY A 114 -8.74 0.59 10.49
C GLY A 114 -9.19 1.13 9.14
N LEU A 115 -8.34 1.04 8.12
CA LEU A 115 -8.59 1.62 6.80
C LEU A 115 -8.65 0.53 5.72
N PRO A 116 -9.41 0.77 4.63
CA PRO A 116 -9.40 -0.13 3.48
C PRO A 116 -8.06 -0.11 2.76
N LEU A 117 -7.73 -1.25 2.17
CA LEU A 117 -6.47 -1.48 1.46
C LEU A 117 -6.72 -1.61 -0.04
N LEU A 118 -6.00 -0.82 -0.82
CA LEU A 118 -5.96 -0.95 -2.28
C LEU A 118 -5.00 -2.09 -2.61
N THR A 119 -5.54 -3.23 -3.03
CA THR A 119 -4.77 -4.43 -3.35
C THR A 119 -5.56 -5.36 -4.26
N THR A 120 -4.84 -6.15 -5.05
CA THR A 120 -5.41 -7.24 -5.83
C THR A 120 -5.05 -8.61 -5.26
N ASP A 121 -4.38 -8.65 -4.10
CA ASP A 121 -3.93 -9.90 -3.49
C ASP A 121 -5.12 -10.72 -2.96
N PRO A 122 -5.39 -11.90 -3.55
CA PRO A 122 -6.53 -12.72 -3.11
C PRO A 122 -6.37 -13.27 -1.69
N ALA A 123 -5.14 -13.48 -1.22
CA ALA A 123 -4.90 -13.98 0.14
C ALA A 123 -5.32 -12.95 1.17
N ILE A 124 -5.05 -11.67 0.92
CA ILE A 124 -5.47 -10.58 1.81
C ILE A 124 -7.00 -10.48 1.83
N ALA A 125 -7.64 -10.51 0.66
CA ALA A 125 -9.10 -10.47 0.57
C ALA A 125 -9.74 -11.64 1.32
N LYS A 126 -9.18 -12.85 1.17
CA LYS A 126 -9.67 -14.06 1.83
C LYS A 126 -9.52 -14.04 3.35
N SER A 127 -8.55 -13.29 3.87
CA SER A 127 -8.30 -13.25 5.30
C SER A 127 -9.50 -12.70 6.09
N GLY A 128 -10.30 -11.83 5.47
CA GLY A 128 -11.42 -11.17 6.13
C GLY A 128 -11.02 -10.16 7.20
N LEU A 129 -9.73 -9.85 7.34
CA LEU A 129 -9.20 -8.98 8.40
C LEU A 129 -9.07 -7.53 7.96
N VAL A 130 -9.17 -7.26 6.66
CA VAL A 130 -9.01 -5.93 6.07
C VAL A 130 -10.04 -5.77 4.95
N GLU A 131 -10.69 -4.60 4.88
CA GLU A 131 -11.50 -4.26 3.72
C GLU A 131 -10.59 -4.04 2.51
N VAL A 132 -10.92 -4.67 1.39
CA VAL A 132 -10.11 -4.64 0.18
C VAL A 132 -10.85 -3.90 -0.92
N ILE A 133 -10.12 -3.00 -1.60
CA ILE A 133 -10.56 -2.28 -2.80
C ILE A 133 -9.63 -2.73 -3.94
N GLY A 134 -10.20 -3.43 -4.89
CA GLY A 134 -9.36 -3.97 -5.98
C GLY A 134 -10.07 -4.73 -7.06
#